data_a57e6daf3d0f606463e8ddf8d2c72ed7
#
_entry.id   a57e6daf3d0f606463e8ddf8d2c72ed7
#
_cell.length_a   1.000
_cell.length_b   1.000
_cell.length_c   1.000
_cell.angle_alpha   90.00
_cell.angle_beta   90.00
_cell.angle_gamma   90.00
#
_symmetry.space_group_name_H-M   'P 1'
#
loop_
_entity.id
_entity.type
_entity.pdbx_description
1 polymer ?
#
loop_
_entity_poly.entity_id
_entity_poly.type
_entity_poly.pdbx_seq_one_letter_code
_entity_poly.pdbx_strand_id
1 'polypeptide(L)'
;MQPSSGSETETVEEKNADACPVVEAVEEIGSRWRLIVLHDLRGGEKRFNELKDSTGASSSTLSRVLDDLEECELVERRVEERPIASYYGLTAKGEGLGPALEELADWSEEWLCM
;
A
#
# COMPACT_ATOMS: atom_id res chain seq x y z
N MET A 1 -27.27 -1.54 26.23
CA MET A 1 -26.61 -1.67 26.10
C MET A 1 -25.96 -1.89 25.78
N GLN A 2 -25.97 -1.83 25.54
CA GLN A 2 -25.42 -2.09 25.48
C GLN A 2 -24.64 -2.09 25.94
N PRO A 3 -24.67 -2.33 26.31
CA PRO A 3 -23.98 -2.51 26.89
C PRO A 3 -23.17 -2.92 26.92
N SER A 4 -23.12 -3.21 26.78
CA SER A 4 -22.34 -3.66 26.67
C SER A 4 -21.96 -4.52 27.04
N SER A 5 -22.25 -5.28 26.80
CA SER A 5 -21.66 -6.03 27.13
C SER A 5 -21.44 -7.22 26.74
N GLY A 6 -20.87 -7.94 26.80
CA GLY A 6 -20.58 -9.23 26.75
C GLY A 6 -20.02 -9.70 25.47
N SER A 7 -19.99 -11.01 25.32
CA SER A 7 -19.46 -11.61 24.11
C SER A 7 -20.24 -11.23 22.89
N GLU A 8 -21.51 -10.98 23.06
CA GLU A 8 -22.35 -10.58 21.94
C GLU A 8 -21.86 -9.27 21.32
N THR A 9 -21.51 -8.32 22.17
CA THR A 9 -20.98 -7.05 21.71
C THR A 9 -19.67 -7.26 20.97
N GLU A 10 -18.81 -8.13 21.48
CA GLU A 10 -17.54 -8.41 20.84
C GLU A 10 -17.74 -9.02 19.46
N THR A 11 -18.67 -9.94 19.33
CA THR A 11 -18.92 -10.57 18.05
C THR A 11 -19.39 -9.55 17.02
N VAL A 12 -20.27 -8.65 17.43
CA VAL A 12 -20.79 -7.62 16.53
C VAL A 12 -19.66 -6.70 16.11
N GLU A 13 -18.81 -6.32 17.05
CA GLU A 13 -17.67 -5.45 16.72
C GLU A 13 -16.74 -6.10 15.73
N GLU A 14 -16.48 -7.39 15.89
CA GLU A 14 -15.62 -8.10 14.96
C GLU A 14 -16.21 -8.12 13.56
N LYS A 15 -17.51 -8.37 13.45
CA LYS A 15 -18.16 -8.37 12.15
C LYS A 15 -18.10 -6.99 11.50
N ASN A 16 -18.33 -5.96 12.28
CA ASN A 16 -18.30 -4.60 11.76
C ASN A 16 -16.90 -4.23 11.28
N ALA A 17 -15.88 -4.65 12.02
CA ALA A 17 -14.50 -4.39 11.61
C ALA A 17 -14.19 -5.11 10.30
N ASP A 18 -14.62 -6.36 10.18
CA ASP A 18 -14.37 -7.12 8.96
C ASP A 18 -15.06 -6.49 7.76
N ALA A 19 -16.23 -5.90 7.98
CA ALA A 19 -16.99 -5.30 6.90
C ALA A 19 -16.61 -3.86 6.60
N CYS A 20 -15.73 -3.27 7.40
CA CYS A 20 -15.37 -1.87 7.23
C CYS A 20 -14.41 -1.69 6.04
N PRO A 21 -14.81 -0.92 5.02
CA PRO A 21 -13.94 -0.75 3.85
C PRO A 21 -12.59 -0.13 4.20
N VAL A 22 -12.55 0.75 5.21
CA VAL A 22 -11.28 1.36 5.61
C VAL A 22 -10.34 0.32 6.19
N VAL A 23 -10.88 -0.57 7.02
CA VAL A 23 -10.06 -1.64 7.59
C VAL A 23 -9.56 -2.58 6.51
N GLU A 24 -10.43 -2.92 5.54
CA GLU A 24 -10.02 -3.77 4.43
C GLU A 24 -8.88 -3.13 3.64
N ALA A 25 -8.98 -1.83 3.39
CA ALA A 25 -7.92 -1.11 2.68
C ALA A 25 -6.62 -1.14 3.47
N VAL A 26 -6.70 -0.87 4.77
CA VAL A 26 -5.51 -0.84 5.61
C VAL A 26 -4.84 -2.22 5.66
N GLU A 27 -5.63 -3.28 5.68
CA GLU A 27 -5.05 -4.61 5.68
C GLU A 27 -4.26 -4.89 4.42
N GLU A 28 -4.70 -4.35 3.29
CA GLU A 28 -4.01 -4.57 2.04
C GLU A 28 -2.79 -3.68 1.88
N ILE A 29 -2.86 -2.42 2.31
CA ILE A 29 -1.79 -1.45 2.05
C ILE A 29 -1.09 -0.96 3.31
N GLY A 30 -1.49 -1.39 4.48
CA GLY A 30 -1.15 -0.76 5.75
C GLY A 30 0.22 -1.09 6.32
N SER A 31 1.16 -1.48 5.50
CA SER A 31 2.53 -1.68 5.93
C SER A 31 3.36 -0.48 5.50
N ARG A 32 4.31 -0.10 6.34
CA ARG A 32 5.15 1.05 6.06
C ARG A 32 5.80 0.94 4.68
N TRP A 33 6.40 -0.21 4.37
CA TRP A 33 7.12 -0.35 3.12
C TRP A 33 6.20 -0.45 1.92
N ARG A 34 5.02 -1.05 2.08
CA ARG A 34 4.05 -1.07 0.99
C ARG A 34 3.61 0.34 0.63
N LEU A 35 3.34 1.16 1.64
CA LEU A 35 2.93 2.55 1.40
C LEU A 35 4.04 3.35 0.75
N ILE A 36 5.28 3.15 1.20
CA ILE A 36 6.41 3.86 0.61
C ILE A 36 6.55 3.53 -0.87
N VAL A 37 6.48 2.24 -1.21
CA VAL A 37 6.63 1.83 -2.61
C VAL A 37 5.47 2.34 -3.46
N LEU A 38 4.24 2.20 -2.96
CA LEU A 38 3.08 2.68 -3.69
C LEU A 38 3.17 4.18 -3.95
N HIS A 39 3.56 4.92 -2.95
CA HIS A 39 3.70 6.37 -3.09
C HIS A 39 4.79 6.73 -4.10
N ASP A 40 5.90 6.00 -4.03
CA ASP A 40 7.03 6.25 -4.91
C ASP A 40 6.68 5.99 -6.38
N LEU A 41 5.89 4.95 -6.63
CA LEU A 41 5.50 4.59 -7.98
C LEU A 41 4.45 5.53 -8.59
N ARG A 42 3.89 6.42 -7.79
CA ARG A 42 2.95 7.40 -8.34
C ARG A 42 3.60 8.33 -9.35
N GLY A 43 4.92 8.46 -9.28
CA GLY A 43 5.65 9.27 -10.25
C GLY A 43 5.87 8.59 -11.58
N GLY A 44 5.52 7.34 -11.70
CA GLY A 44 5.68 6.57 -12.92
C GLY A 44 6.43 5.28 -12.69
N GLU A 45 6.52 4.50 -13.73
CA GLU A 45 7.20 3.22 -13.72
C GLU A 45 8.67 3.37 -13.37
N LYS A 46 9.21 2.42 -12.56
CA LYS A 46 10.60 2.47 -12.13
C LYS A 46 11.23 1.09 -12.17
N ARG A 47 12.54 1.07 -12.37
CA ARG A 47 13.31 -0.16 -12.30
C ARG A 47 13.55 -0.52 -10.83
N PHE A 48 13.88 -1.79 -10.60
CA PHE A 48 14.13 -2.27 -9.25
C PHE A 48 15.18 -1.42 -8.52
N ASN A 49 16.30 -1.17 -9.18
CA ASN A 49 17.36 -0.41 -8.53
C ASN A 49 16.97 1.04 -8.28
N GLU A 50 16.17 1.62 -9.15
CA GLU A 50 15.66 2.97 -8.94
C GLU A 50 14.75 3.02 -7.71
N LEU A 51 13.88 2.02 -7.57
CA LEU A 51 13.03 1.92 -6.39
C LEU A 51 13.87 1.73 -5.13
N LYS A 52 14.89 0.89 -5.22
CA LYS A 52 15.76 0.64 -4.08
C LYS A 52 16.42 1.93 -3.62
N ASP A 53 16.93 2.71 -4.57
CA ASP A 53 17.59 3.96 -4.24
C ASP A 53 16.64 5.00 -3.68
N SER A 54 15.47 5.14 -4.29
CA SER A 54 14.54 6.20 -3.88
C SER A 54 13.83 5.87 -2.58
N THR A 55 13.56 4.59 -2.30
CA THR A 55 12.88 4.21 -1.06
C THR A 55 13.81 3.96 0.09
N GLY A 56 15.07 3.61 -0.19
CA GLY A 56 16.01 3.26 0.85
C GLY A 56 15.87 1.85 1.38
N ALA A 57 15.02 1.04 0.76
CA ALA A 57 14.80 -0.34 1.21
C ALA A 57 15.98 -1.22 0.82
N SER A 58 16.24 -2.25 1.62
CA SER A 58 17.19 -3.28 1.22
C SER A 58 16.61 -4.08 0.06
N SER A 59 17.48 -4.78 -0.66
CA SER A 59 17.04 -5.60 -1.79
C SER A 59 16.03 -6.65 -1.36
N SER A 60 16.28 -7.31 -0.24
CA SER A 60 15.37 -8.37 0.21
C SER A 60 14.04 -7.81 0.66
N THR A 61 14.05 -6.68 1.36
CA THR A 61 12.79 -6.04 1.76
C THR A 61 11.99 -5.59 0.54
N LEU A 62 12.66 -4.94 -0.39
CA LEU A 62 11.97 -4.44 -1.58
C LEU A 62 11.41 -5.59 -2.42
N SER A 63 12.17 -6.65 -2.58
CA SER A 63 11.72 -7.80 -3.35
C SER A 63 10.46 -8.41 -2.75
N ARG A 64 10.46 -8.58 -1.41
CA ARG A 64 9.29 -9.13 -0.74
C ARG A 64 8.08 -8.22 -0.84
N VAL A 65 8.30 -6.93 -0.67
CA VAL A 65 7.19 -5.97 -0.74
C VAL A 65 6.61 -5.93 -2.14
N LEU A 66 7.46 -5.94 -3.16
CA LEU A 66 6.97 -5.93 -4.54
C LEU A 66 6.20 -7.20 -4.86
N ASP A 67 6.66 -8.36 -4.37
CA ASP A 67 5.92 -9.60 -4.55
C ASP A 67 4.53 -9.51 -3.93
N ASP A 68 4.46 -8.97 -2.72
CA ASP A 68 3.18 -8.81 -2.03
C ASP A 68 2.25 -7.88 -2.81
N LEU A 69 2.78 -6.78 -3.32
CA LEU A 69 1.97 -5.81 -4.05
C LEU A 69 1.52 -6.37 -5.41
N GLU A 70 2.35 -7.20 -6.03
CA GLU A 70 1.93 -7.88 -7.25
C GLU A 70 0.81 -8.87 -6.96
N GLU A 71 0.90 -9.60 -5.85
CA GLU A 71 -0.15 -10.53 -5.46
C GLU A 71 -1.47 -9.82 -5.24
N CYS A 72 -1.42 -8.64 -4.65
CA CYS A 72 -2.62 -7.84 -4.43
C CYS A 72 -3.07 -7.10 -5.68
N GLU A 73 -2.34 -7.26 -6.77
CA GLU A 73 -2.65 -6.60 -8.05
C GLU A 73 -2.60 -5.08 -7.97
N LEU A 74 -1.80 -4.56 -7.06
CA LEU A 74 -1.59 -3.12 -6.95
C LEU A 74 -0.43 -2.67 -7.82
N VAL A 75 0.52 -3.55 -8.09
CA VAL A 75 1.72 -3.30 -8.86
C VAL A 75 1.84 -4.39 -9.91
N GLU A 76 2.33 -4.00 -11.08
CA GLU A 76 2.63 -4.97 -12.12
C GLU A 76 4.07 -4.83 -12.54
N ARG A 77 4.67 -5.94 -12.98
CA ARG A 77 6.04 -5.98 -13.43
C ARG A 77 6.07 -6.16 -14.94
N ARG A 78 6.86 -5.34 -15.60
CA ARG A 78 7.08 -5.42 -17.02
C ARG A 78 8.55 -5.73 -17.27
N VAL A 79 8.82 -6.72 -18.09
CA VAL A 79 10.20 -7.12 -18.39
C VAL A 79 10.53 -6.72 -19.82
N GLU A 80 11.67 -6.06 -19.97
CA GLU A 80 12.23 -5.78 -21.28
C GLU A 80 13.43 -6.70 -21.51
N GLU A 81 13.59 -7.12 -22.74
CA GLU A 81 14.61 -8.10 -23.05
C GLU A 81 15.91 -7.47 -23.59
N ARG A 82 15.83 -6.24 -24.09
CA ARG A 82 17.02 -5.62 -24.71
C ARG A 82 17.10 -4.16 -24.33
N PRO A 83 17.86 -3.81 -23.30
CA PRO A 83 18.54 -4.71 -22.37
C PRO A 83 17.56 -5.37 -21.41
N ILE A 84 17.98 -6.45 -20.79
CA ILE A 84 17.13 -7.12 -19.81
C ILE A 84 16.93 -6.20 -18.62
N ALA A 85 15.68 -5.87 -18.33
CA ALA A 85 15.34 -4.99 -17.22
C ALA A 85 13.92 -5.26 -16.78
N SER A 86 13.70 -5.17 -15.47
CA SER A 86 12.35 -5.28 -14.89
C SER A 86 11.91 -3.91 -14.45
N TYR A 87 10.72 -3.56 -14.85
CA TYR A 87 10.08 -2.29 -14.48
C TYR A 87 8.84 -2.59 -13.66
N TYR A 88 8.62 -1.76 -12.66
CA TYR A 88 7.46 -1.89 -11.78
C TYR A 88 6.61 -0.65 -11.89
N GLY A 89 5.31 -0.83 -12.00
CA GLY A 89 4.39 0.28 -12.12
C GLY A 89 3.08 -0.04 -11.43
N LEU A 90 2.29 0.99 -11.18
CA LEU A 90 0.99 0.82 -10.56
C LEU A 90 0.00 0.28 -11.60
N THR A 91 -0.83 -0.66 -11.16
CA THR A 91 -2.00 -1.07 -11.94
C THR A 91 -3.08 -0.01 -11.82
N ALA A 92 -4.18 -0.18 -12.55
CA ALA A 92 -5.33 0.70 -12.39
C ALA A 92 -5.82 0.69 -10.93
N LYS A 93 -5.80 -0.49 -10.31
CA LYS A 93 -6.18 -0.61 -8.90
C LYS A 93 -5.23 0.21 -8.01
N GLY A 94 -3.92 0.10 -8.27
CA GLY A 94 -2.93 0.87 -7.51
C GLY A 94 -3.06 2.35 -7.74
N GLU A 95 -3.29 2.76 -8.98
CA GLU A 95 -3.46 4.18 -9.28
C GLU A 95 -4.70 4.75 -8.61
N GLY A 96 -5.72 3.93 -8.43
CA GLY A 96 -6.93 4.35 -7.75
C GLY A 96 -6.72 4.78 -6.31
N LEU A 97 -5.60 4.37 -5.72
CA LEU A 97 -5.26 4.80 -4.36
C LEU A 97 -4.68 6.21 -4.30
N GLY A 98 -4.31 6.78 -5.46
CA GLY A 98 -3.65 8.08 -5.48
C GLY A 98 -4.37 9.16 -4.69
N PRO A 99 -5.66 9.41 -4.97
CA PRO A 99 -6.37 10.45 -4.21
C PRO A 99 -6.38 10.19 -2.71
N ALA A 100 -6.54 8.94 -2.28
CA ALA A 100 -6.52 8.62 -0.86
C ALA A 100 -5.17 8.91 -0.24
N LEU A 101 -4.09 8.56 -0.93
CA LEU A 101 -2.74 8.82 -0.42
C LEU A 101 -2.46 10.31 -0.35
N GLU A 102 -2.96 11.08 -1.32
CA GLU A 102 -2.81 12.53 -1.29
C GLU A 102 -3.55 13.14 -0.11
N GLU A 103 -4.76 12.67 0.14
CA GLU A 103 -5.52 13.16 1.27
C GLU A 103 -4.82 12.85 2.60
N LEU A 104 -4.25 11.65 2.70
CA LEU A 104 -3.50 11.30 3.89
C LEU A 104 -2.28 12.19 4.06
N ALA A 105 -1.57 12.48 2.97
CA ALA A 105 -0.41 13.36 3.03
C ALA A 105 -0.81 14.77 3.47
N ASP A 106 -1.91 15.28 2.91
CA ASP A 106 -2.40 16.59 3.28
C ASP A 106 -2.77 16.65 4.75
N TRP A 107 -3.47 15.63 5.23
CA TRP A 107 -3.85 15.53 6.63
C TRP A 107 -2.61 15.52 7.52
N SER A 108 -1.61 14.75 7.11
CA SER A 108 -0.37 14.63 7.86
C SER A 108 0.36 15.96 7.95
N GLU A 109 0.41 16.70 6.84
CA GLU A 109 1.08 17.99 6.82
C GLU A 109 0.37 19.00 7.72
N GLU A 110 -0.95 18.96 7.71
CA GLU A 110 -1.74 19.89 8.51
C GLU A 110 -1.65 19.58 9.99
N TRP A 111 -1.66 18.34 10.37
CA TRP A 111 -1.85 17.96 11.77
C TRP A 111 -0.62 17.34 12.43
N LEU A 112 0.31 16.78 11.66
CA LEU A 112 1.46 16.06 12.23
C LEU A 112 2.78 16.78 12.00
N CYS A 113 2.88 17.57 10.95
CA CYS A 113 4.09 18.36 10.67
C CYS A 113 4.00 19.67 11.41
N MET A 114 4.94 19.88 12.31
CA MET A 114 4.92 21.08 13.15
C MET A 114 5.94 22.10 12.65
#